data_0467216c14ce381611464930b534e90d
#
_entry.id   0467216c14ce381611464930b534e90d
#
_cell.length_a   1.000
_cell.length_b   1.000
_cell.length_c   1.000
_cell.angle_alpha   90.00
_cell.angle_beta   90.00
_cell.angle_gamma   90.00
#
_symmetry.space_group_name_H-M   'P 1'
#
loop_
_entity.id
_entity.type
_entity.pdbx_description
1 polymer ?
#
loop_
_entity_poly.entity_id
_entity_poly.type
_entity_poly.pdbx_seq_one_letter_code
_entity_poly.pdbx_strand_id
1 'polypeptide(L)'
;VGWIVGLLLNGSVVMLMLVRSRMFGTLTIMGGIVAFLMVVTGHAWVTIPVTLILGFLGDLIARGGGYVSAPRNIAAYMLFSLWMIGPLAPIFFAPDPYYEDVASQMGQDYADSMRALFSPAVISVWVVVAMIVACIGGLIGRFLLRKHFAKAGVA
;
A
#
# COMPACT_ATOMS: atom_id res chain seq x y z
N VAL A 1 -13.85 -6.41 -2.64
CA VAL A 1 -13.55 -7.57 -1.77
C VAL A 1 -12.09 -8.00 -1.93
N GLY A 2 -11.58 -8.23 -3.14
CA GLY A 2 -10.21 -8.72 -3.39
C GLY A 2 -9.10 -7.86 -2.80
N TRP A 3 -9.27 -6.56 -2.80
CA TRP A 3 -8.34 -5.61 -2.21
C TRP A 3 -8.21 -5.76 -0.67
N ILE A 4 -9.31 -5.96 0.05
CA ILE A 4 -9.30 -6.20 1.50
C ILE A 4 -8.53 -7.49 1.80
N VAL A 5 -8.83 -8.56 1.07
CA VAL A 5 -8.12 -9.84 1.20
C VAL A 5 -6.62 -9.66 0.92
N GLY A 6 -6.28 -8.91 -0.13
CA GLY A 6 -4.89 -8.58 -0.47
C GLY A 6 -4.16 -7.89 0.68
N LEU A 7 -4.74 -6.87 1.31
CA LEU A 7 -4.14 -6.19 2.47
C LEU A 7 -3.96 -7.12 3.67
N LEU A 8 -4.92 -8.00 3.94
CA LEU A 8 -4.80 -8.96 5.05
C LEU A 8 -3.65 -9.95 4.82
N LEU A 9 -3.53 -10.50 3.62
CA LEU A 9 -2.48 -11.47 3.27
C LEU A 9 -1.10 -10.81 3.19
N ASN A 10 -1.01 -9.65 2.54
CA ASN A 10 0.25 -8.91 2.41
C ASN A 10 0.84 -8.49 3.76
N GLY A 11 0.01 -8.28 4.78
CA GLY A 11 0.48 -8.02 6.13
C GLY A 11 1.44 -9.10 6.63
N SER A 12 1.13 -10.36 6.40
CA SER A 12 2.00 -11.48 6.80
C SER A 12 3.32 -11.50 6.02
N VAL A 13 3.27 -11.21 4.72
CA VAL A 13 4.46 -11.16 3.86
C VAL A 13 5.37 -10.00 4.26
N VAL A 14 4.82 -8.81 4.44
CA VAL A 14 5.58 -7.62 4.81
C VAL A 14 6.19 -7.76 6.20
N MET A 15 5.43 -8.27 7.17
CA MET A 15 5.95 -8.52 8.53
C MET A 15 7.12 -9.50 8.51
N LEU A 16 7.03 -10.61 7.77
CA LEU A 16 8.12 -11.58 7.61
C LEU A 16 9.32 -10.94 6.93
N MET A 17 9.08 -10.19 5.86
CA MET A 17 10.13 -9.54 5.08
C MET A 17 10.92 -8.53 5.93
N LEU A 18 10.25 -7.68 6.71
CA LEU A 18 10.91 -6.70 7.59
C LEU A 18 11.77 -7.36 8.66
N VAL A 19 11.24 -8.41 9.31
CA VAL A 19 11.98 -9.13 10.37
C VAL A 19 13.17 -9.92 9.80
N ARG A 20 13.04 -10.43 8.58
CA ARG A 20 14.07 -11.25 7.93
C ARG A 20 15.18 -10.42 7.29
N SER A 21 14.82 -9.39 6.53
CA SER A 21 15.81 -8.56 5.83
C SER A 21 16.57 -7.64 6.77
N ARG A 22 15.86 -7.02 7.73
CA ARG A 22 16.40 -6.01 8.67
C ARG A 22 17.19 -4.90 7.95
N MET A 23 16.85 -4.60 6.71
CA MET A 23 17.57 -3.65 5.88
C MET A 23 16.71 -2.41 5.63
N PHE A 24 17.34 -1.24 5.72
CA PHE A 24 16.71 -0.01 5.27
C PHE A 24 16.50 -0.05 3.76
N GLY A 25 15.34 0.43 3.30
CA GLY A 25 14.99 0.41 1.88
C GLY A 25 14.12 -0.78 1.48
N THR A 26 13.83 -1.72 2.37
CA THR A 26 13.02 -2.90 2.07
C THR A 26 11.63 -2.54 1.51
N LEU A 27 10.90 -1.64 2.18
CA LEU A 27 9.59 -1.16 1.72
C LEU A 27 9.72 -0.22 0.52
N THR A 28 10.75 0.62 0.50
CA THR A 28 11.03 1.55 -0.59
C THR A 28 11.28 0.80 -1.91
N ILE A 29 12.13 -0.22 -1.89
CA ILE A 29 12.46 -1.02 -3.08
C ILE A 29 11.22 -1.81 -3.53
N MET A 30 10.54 -2.49 -2.61
CA MET A 30 9.32 -3.22 -2.91
C MET A 30 8.26 -2.29 -3.53
N GLY A 31 8.04 -1.13 -2.92
CA GLY A 31 7.11 -0.13 -3.41
C GLY A 31 7.51 0.41 -4.79
N GLY A 32 8.80 0.68 -4.99
CA GLY A 32 9.31 1.14 -6.28
C GLY A 32 9.05 0.14 -7.41
N ILE A 33 9.26 -1.15 -7.17
CA ILE A 33 8.96 -2.21 -8.13
C ILE A 33 7.46 -2.25 -8.45
N VAL A 34 6.61 -2.24 -7.41
CA VAL A 34 5.15 -2.25 -7.59
C VAL A 34 4.68 -1.01 -8.35
N ALA A 35 5.16 0.17 -7.97
CA ALA A 35 4.79 1.43 -8.63
C ALA A 35 5.24 1.46 -10.10
N PHE A 36 6.44 0.97 -10.40
CA PHE A 36 6.92 0.86 -11.77
C PHE A 36 6.02 -0.04 -12.61
N LEU A 37 5.67 -1.23 -12.10
CA LEU A 37 4.76 -2.14 -12.78
C LEU A 37 3.37 -1.51 -13.00
N MET A 38 2.86 -0.76 -12.02
CA MET A 38 1.60 -0.05 -12.15
C MET A 38 1.64 0.99 -13.28
N VAL A 39 2.72 1.78 -13.38
CA VAL A 39 2.85 2.77 -14.45
C VAL A 39 2.98 2.10 -15.82
N VAL A 40 3.75 1.01 -15.93
CA VAL A 40 3.86 0.24 -17.17
C VAL A 40 2.51 -0.33 -17.61
N THR A 41 1.63 -0.65 -16.66
CA THR A 41 0.26 -1.13 -16.95
C THR A 41 -0.77 0.00 -17.15
N GLY A 42 -0.34 1.26 -17.29
CA GLY A 42 -1.20 2.38 -17.66
C GLY A 42 -1.72 3.22 -16.48
N HIS A 43 -1.21 3.02 -15.27
CA HIS A 43 -1.60 3.87 -14.15
C HIS A 43 -0.80 5.19 -14.12
N ALA A 44 -1.35 6.20 -13.45
CA ALA A 44 -0.75 7.52 -13.37
C ALA A 44 0.71 7.47 -12.85
N TRP A 45 1.62 8.17 -13.53
CA TRP A 45 3.05 8.23 -13.19
C TRP A 45 3.32 8.72 -11.76
N VAL A 46 2.40 9.54 -11.20
CA VAL A 46 2.47 10.05 -9.83
C VAL A 46 2.46 8.93 -8.79
N THR A 47 2.05 7.72 -9.17
CA THR A 47 2.14 6.52 -8.33
C THR A 47 3.58 6.25 -7.87
N ILE A 48 4.58 6.52 -8.72
CA ILE A 48 5.99 6.29 -8.38
C ILE A 48 6.44 7.13 -7.18
N PRO A 49 6.41 8.49 -7.24
CA PRO A 49 6.86 9.29 -6.10
C PRO A 49 6.03 9.07 -4.85
N VAL A 50 4.72 8.90 -4.96
CA VAL A 50 3.86 8.61 -3.78
C VAL A 50 4.29 7.32 -3.11
N THR A 51 4.46 6.24 -3.86
CA THR A 51 4.84 4.94 -3.31
C THR A 51 6.25 4.94 -2.72
N LEU A 52 7.21 5.61 -3.37
CA LEU A 52 8.57 5.75 -2.86
C LEU A 52 8.62 6.52 -1.55
N ILE A 53 7.87 7.63 -1.45
CA ILE A 53 7.79 8.42 -0.20
C ILE A 53 7.18 7.58 0.93
N LEU A 54 6.07 6.89 0.67
CA LEU A 54 5.42 6.05 1.68
C LEU A 54 6.29 4.86 2.08
N GLY A 55 6.99 4.24 1.12
CA GLY A 55 7.95 3.19 1.39
C GLY A 55 9.12 3.67 2.25
N PHE A 56 9.70 4.83 1.91
CA PHE A 56 10.80 5.44 2.66
C PHE A 56 10.39 5.78 4.10
N LEU A 57 9.24 6.41 4.28
CA LEU A 57 8.71 6.72 5.62
C LEU A 57 8.41 5.44 6.42
N GLY A 58 7.87 4.41 5.76
CA GLY A 58 7.67 3.09 6.36
C GLY A 58 9.00 2.46 6.81
N ASP A 59 10.04 2.53 5.99
CA ASP A 59 11.38 2.05 6.33
C ASP A 59 11.97 2.81 7.54
N LEU A 60 11.75 4.12 7.64
CA LEU A 60 12.17 4.92 8.80
C LEU A 60 11.49 4.45 10.09
N ILE A 61 10.18 4.20 10.04
CA ILE A 61 9.41 3.70 11.19
C ILE A 61 9.93 2.31 11.61
N ALA A 62 10.10 1.40 10.66
CA ALA A 62 10.58 0.04 10.92
C ALA A 62 12.01 0.05 11.49
N ARG A 63 12.90 0.87 10.91
CA ARG A 63 14.27 1.06 11.36
C ARG A 63 14.32 1.56 12.83
N GLY A 64 13.46 2.49 13.20
CA GLY A 64 13.37 2.99 14.58
C GLY A 64 13.06 1.89 15.61
N GLY A 65 12.53 0.72 15.19
CA GLY A 65 12.31 -0.47 16.00
C GLY A 65 13.30 -1.60 15.76
N GLY A 66 14.40 -1.34 15.04
CA GLY A 66 15.38 -2.37 14.67
C GLY A 66 14.79 -3.50 13.84
N TYR A 67 13.66 -3.25 13.16
CA TYR A 67 12.90 -4.23 12.35
C TYR A 67 12.32 -5.43 13.14
N VAL A 68 12.49 -5.44 14.46
CA VAL A 68 11.96 -6.50 15.33
C VAL A 68 10.79 -6.04 16.20
N SER A 69 10.57 -4.73 16.30
CA SER A 69 9.45 -4.15 17.04
C SER A 69 8.15 -4.33 16.28
N ALA A 70 7.30 -5.25 16.73
CA ALA A 70 6.03 -5.54 16.08
C ALA A 70 5.11 -4.30 15.93
N PRO A 71 4.93 -3.42 16.93
CA PRO A 71 4.11 -2.22 16.77
C PRO A 71 4.64 -1.29 15.67
N ARG A 72 5.96 -1.10 15.59
CA ARG A 72 6.57 -0.24 14.56
C ARG A 72 6.50 -0.85 13.18
N ASN A 73 6.69 -2.16 13.05
CA ASN A 73 6.54 -2.84 11.77
C ASN A 73 5.08 -2.81 11.28
N ILE A 74 4.10 -2.94 12.20
CA ILE A 74 2.67 -2.78 11.87
C ILE A 74 2.40 -1.34 11.41
N ALA A 75 2.88 -0.33 12.12
CA ALA A 75 2.72 1.07 11.73
C ALA A 75 3.39 1.37 10.37
N ALA A 76 4.57 0.81 10.12
CA ALA A 76 5.26 0.90 8.83
C ALA A 76 4.41 0.28 7.71
N TYR A 77 3.83 -0.88 7.95
CA TYR A 77 2.94 -1.53 6.99
C TYR A 77 1.65 -0.75 6.75
N MET A 78 1.00 -0.23 7.81
CA MET A 78 -0.18 0.62 7.68
C MET A 78 0.11 1.83 6.78
N LEU A 79 1.21 2.54 7.04
CA LEU A 79 1.60 3.68 6.23
C LEU A 79 1.92 3.27 4.79
N PHE A 80 2.73 2.22 4.63
CA PHE A 80 3.08 1.71 3.30
C PHE A 80 1.85 1.28 2.49
N SER A 81 0.84 0.69 3.12
CA SER A 81 -0.38 0.24 2.44
C SER A 81 -1.14 1.36 1.72
N LEU A 82 -0.90 2.63 2.10
CA LEU A 82 -1.48 3.80 1.44
C LEU A 82 -0.92 4.08 0.05
N TRP A 83 0.11 3.34 -0.42
CA TRP A 83 0.63 3.47 -1.78
C TRP A 83 -0.46 3.36 -2.86
N MET A 84 -1.55 2.64 -2.55
CA MET A 84 -2.71 2.48 -3.42
C MET A 84 -3.44 3.80 -3.74
N ILE A 85 -3.16 4.88 -2.99
CA ILE A 85 -3.66 6.22 -3.30
C ILE A 85 -2.94 6.79 -4.54
N GLY A 86 -1.71 6.34 -4.80
CA GLY A 86 -0.91 6.85 -5.92
C GLY A 86 -1.66 6.87 -7.26
N PRO A 87 -2.25 5.76 -7.72
CA PRO A 87 -3.05 5.73 -8.94
C PRO A 87 -4.27 6.66 -8.93
N LEU A 88 -4.83 6.95 -7.76
CA LEU A 88 -6.01 7.80 -7.56
C LEU A 88 -5.64 9.25 -7.23
N ALA A 89 -4.37 9.54 -7.00
CA ALA A 89 -3.91 10.86 -6.62
C ALA A 89 -4.33 11.98 -7.59
N PRO A 90 -4.36 11.78 -8.92
CA PRO A 90 -4.80 12.81 -9.86
C PRO A 90 -6.24 13.30 -9.61
N ILE A 91 -7.11 12.49 -9.02
CA ILE A 91 -8.49 12.90 -8.67
C ILE A 91 -8.52 14.10 -7.72
N PHE A 92 -7.46 14.28 -6.91
CA PHE A 92 -7.38 15.41 -5.95
C PHE A 92 -6.84 16.70 -6.56
N PHE A 93 -6.03 16.62 -7.62
CA PHE A 93 -5.32 17.77 -8.17
C PHE A 93 -5.84 18.19 -9.54
N ALA A 94 -6.27 17.23 -10.35
CA ALA A 94 -6.69 17.42 -11.73
C ALA A 94 -7.77 16.39 -12.12
N PRO A 95 -8.96 16.47 -11.51
CA PRO A 95 -10.01 15.47 -11.73
C PRO A 95 -10.47 15.41 -13.20
N ASP A 96 -10.68 16.57 -13.84
CA ASP A 96 -11.21 16.59 -15.20
C ASP A 96 -10.26 15.93 -16.21
N PRO A 97 -8.95 16.31 -16.30
CA PRO A 97 -8.01 15.61 -17.17
C PRO A 97 -7.88 14.11 -16.86
N TYR A 98 -7.97 13.73 -15.59
CA TYR A 98 -7.93 12.31 -15.21
C TYR A 98 -9.11 11.53 -15.77
N TYR A 99 -10.34 12.06 -15.62
CA TYR A 99 -11.53 11.36 -16.11
C TYR A 99 -11.66 11.44 -17.64
N GLU A 100 -11.14 12.48 -18.30
CA GLU A 100 -11.03 12.55 -19.76
C GLU A 100 -10.09 11.45 -20.29
N ASP A 101 -8.95 11.22 -19.64
CA ASP A 101 -8.03 10.15 -19.99
C ASP A 101 -8.67 8.75 -19.78
N VAL A 102 -9.36 8.54 -18.68
CA VAL A 102 -10.12 7.30 -18.41
C VAL A 102 -11.21 7.11 -19.48
N ALA A 103 -11.94 8.17 -19.85
CA ALA A 103 -12.98 8.09 -20.88
C ALA A 103 -12.41 7.72 -22.25
N SER A 104 -11.22 8.24 -22.59
CA SER A 104 -10.54 7.92 -23.86
C SER A 104 -10.10 6.46 -23.95
N GLN A 105 -9.75 5.84 -22.82
CA GLN A 105 -9.23 4.47 -22.76
C GLN A 105 -10.35 3.43 -22.54
N MET A 106 -11.32 3.74 -21.70
CA MET A 106 -12.32 2.78 -21.20
C MET A 106 -13.77 3.16 -21.56
N GLY A 107 -13.99 4.32 -22.17
CA GLY A 107 -15.32 4.82 -22.55
C GLY A 107 -15.94 5.75 -21.51
N GLN A 108 -16.87 6.61 -21.98
CA GLN A 108 -17.50 7.66 -21.17
C GLN A 108 -18.31 7.09 -20.00
N ASP A 109 -19.10 6.04 -20.25
CA ASP A 109 -19.95 5.41 -19.21
C ASP A 109 -19.12 4.90 -18.02
N TYR A 110 -17.93 4.37 -18.31
CA TYR A 110 -17.01 3.92 -17.27
C TYR A 110 -16.43 5.10 -16.48
N ALA A 111 -15.99 6.15 -17.16
CA ALA A 111 -15.47 7.35 -16.53
C ALA A 111 -16.51 8.03 -15.62
N ASP A 112 -17.76 8.12 -16.07
CA ASP A 112 -18.88 8.69 -15.29
C ASP A 112 -19.18 7.84 -14.05
N SER A 113 -19.17 6.52 -14.20
CA SER A 113 -19.33 5.59 -13.08
C SER A 113 -18.18 5.72 -12.05
N MET A 114 -16.95 5.85 -12.52
CA MET A 114 -15.79 6.11 -11.66
C MET A 114 -15.90 7.45 -10.94
N ARG A 115 -16.29 8.53 -11.67
CA ARG A 115 -16.45 9.86 -11.09
C ARG A 115 -17.51 9.87 -9.98
N ALA A 116 -18.60 9.13 -10.15
CA ALA A 116 -19.65 8.99 -9.14
C ALA A 116 -19.17 8.23 -7.89
N LEU A 117 -18.34 7.20 -8.07
CA LEU A 117 -17.88 6.33 -6.99
C LEU A 117 -16.65 6.89 -6.26
N PHE A 118 -15.71 7.52 -6.96
CA PHE A 118 -14.42 7.98 -6.42
C PHE A 118 -14.39 9.49 -6.17
N SER A 119 -15.31 9.98 -5.35
CA SER A 119 -15.20 11.35 -4.82
C SER A 119 -14.08 11.44 -3.79
N PRO A 120 -13.47 12.63 -3.56
CA PRO A 120 -12.46 12.83 -2.52
C PRO A 120 -12.92 12.35 -1.13
N ALA A 121 -14.20 12.50 -0.81
CA ALA A 121 -14.77 12.03 0.45
C ALA A 121 -14.75 10.49 0.54
N VAL A 122 -15.17 9.79 -0.51
CA VAL A 122 -15.14 8.32 -0.56
C VAL A 122 -13.72 7.81 -0.46
N ILE A 123 -12.76 8.43 -1.18
CA ILE A 123 -11.33 8.05 -1.10
C ILE A 123 -10.80 8.24 0.32
N SER A 124 -11.18 9.33 1.01
CA SER A 124 -10.77 9.57 2.40
C SER A 124 -11.28 8.48 3.35
N VAL A 125 -12.55 8.08 3.23
CA VAL A 125 -13.10 6.96 4.00
C VAL A 125 -12.36 5.67 3.68
N TRP A 126 -12.08 5.43 2.40
CA TRP A 126 -11.36 4.25 1.95
C TRP A 126 -9.94 4.18 2.53
N VAL A 127 -9.24 5.31 2.65
CA VAL A 127 -7.93 5.41 3.32
C VAL A 127 -8.01 4.92 4.77
N VAL A 128 -9.02 5.38 5.51
CA VAL A 128 -9.21 4.96 6.91
C VAL A 128 -9.47 3.45 6.99
N VAL A 129 -10.35 2.93 6.12
CA VAL A 129 -10.62 1.49 6.04
C VAL A 129 -9.35 0.71 5.68
N ALA A 130 -8.55 1.21 4.73
CA ALA A 130 -7.28 0.60 4.35
C ALA A 130 -6.31 0.49 5.53
N MET A 131 -6.17 1.55 6.32
CA MET A 131 -5.32 1.55 7.51
C MET A 131 -5.79 0.55 8.56
N ILE A 132 -7.09 0.46 8.81
CA ILE A 132 -7.67 -0.51 9.75
C ILE A 132 -7.40 -1.94 9.28
N VAL A 133 -7.66 -2.23 8.01
CA VAL A 133 -7.44 -3.56 7.41
C VAL A 133 -5.95 -3.91 7.41
N ALA A 134 -5.07 -2.96 7.09
CA ALA A 134 -3.62 -3.16 7.15
C ALA A 134 -3.14 -3.41 8.59
N CYS A 135 -3.70 -2.73 9.58
CA CYS A 135 -3.42 -3.01 10.99
C CYS A 135 -3.76 -4.46 11.34
N ILE A 136 -4.97 -4.91 10.97
CA ILE A 136 -5.41 -6.30 11.20
C ILE A 136 -4.47 -7.27 10.46
N GLY A 137 -4.13 -7.02 9.21
CA GLY A 137 -3.18 -7.82 8.43
C GLY A 137 -1.81 -7.91 9.09
N GLY A 138 -1.30 -6.80 9.61
CA GLY A 138 -0.05 -6.75 10.37
C GLY A 138 -0.11 -7.55 11.69
N LEU A 139 -1.23 -7.49 12.39
CA LEU A 139 -1.46 -8.31 13.60
C LEU A 139 -1.49 -9.81 13.30
N ILE A 140 -2.19 -10.19 12.22
CA ILE A 140 -2.19 -11.58 11.72
C ILE A 140 -0.76 -12.01 11.36
N GLY A 141 -0.02 -11.17 10.64
CA GLY A 141 1.38 -11.43 10.28
C GLY A 141 2.26 -11.63 11.51
N ARG A 142 2.13 -10.78 12.52
CA ARG A 142 2.81 -10.95 13.81
C ARG A 142 2.47 -12.29 14.47
N PHE A 143 1.20 -12.65 14.49
CA PHE A 143 0.76 -13.92 15.09
C PHE A 143 1.38 -15.11 14.36
N LEU A 144 1.35 -15.12 13.03
CA LEU A 144 1.93 -16.18 12.20
C LEU A 144 3.45 -16.29 12.38
N LEU A 145 4.15 -15.13 12.45
CA LEU A 145 5.59 -15.09 12.74
C LEU A 145 5.92 -15.80 14.07
N ARG A 146 5.23 -15.47 15.14
CA ARG A 146 5.46 -16.09 16.45
C ARG A 146 5.13 -17.57 16.48
N LYS A 147 4.04 -17.99 15.81
CA LYS A 147 3.53 -19.36 15.87
C LYS A 147 4.33 -20.33 14.99
N HIS A 148 4.70 -19.91 13.81
CA HIS A 148 5.25 -20.80 12.78
C HIS A 148 6.72 -20.50 12.46
N PHE A 149 7.06 -19.26 12.18
CA PHE A 149 8.39 -18.91 11.66
C PHE A 149 9.47 -18.84 12.73
N ALA A 150 9.15 -18.36 13.94
CA ALA A 150 10.10 -18.38 15.06
C ALA A 150 10.46 -19.81 15.49
N LYS A 151 9.47 -20.73 15.49
CA LYS A 151 9.71 -22.15 15.78
C LYS A 151 10.52 -22.86 14.70
N ALA A 152 10.43 -22.39 13.47
CA ALA A 152 11.20 -22.94 12.34
C ALA A 152 12.60 -22.31 12.19
N GLY A 153 13.00 -21.40 13.07
CA GLY A 153 14.28 -20.69 12.99
C GLY A 153 14.38 -19.71 11.80
N VAL A 154 13.26 -19.31 11.23
CA VAL A 154 13.20 -18.47 10.01
C VAL A 154 13.01 -16.98 10.32
N ALA A 155 12.64 -16.62 11.56
CA ALA A 155 12.40 -15.24 11.99
C ALA A 155 12.99 -14.99 13.39
#